data_662f6d0b5d305a73ede8b9c0fb1c21e8
#
_entry.id   662f6d0b5d305a73ede8b9c0fb1c21e8
#
_cell.length_a   1.000
_cell.length_b   1.000
_cell.length_c   1.000
_cell.angle_alpha   90.00
_cell.angle_beta   90.00
_cell.angle_gamma   90.00
#
_symmetry.space_group_name_H-M   'P 1'
#
loop_
_entity.id
_entity.type
_entity.pdbx_description
1 polymer ?
#
loop_
_entity_poly.entity_id
_entity_poly.type
_entity_poly.pdbx_seq_one_letter_code
_entity_poly.pdbx_strand_id
1 'polypeptide(L)'
;YSKEIPGERVQLDVMKVRNGAYQFTAIDDCTRLRTIRVYPNKKAESTIHFLGEILNTFPFPVQRIQTDWGTEFFNYDFQYELHDHFIKFRPIKPRTPHLNGKVERSQQTDKTEFWNLIDLSDKTLDLNVMAMEWQEFYNKKRPHSSLNGKTPMQKLKSVKHLVPIQPDVSEKFWESNEEILPRNYKYLKFIKHRNKK
;
A
#
# COMPACT_ATOMS: atom_id res chain seq x y z
N TYR A 1 16.88 7.68 -2.16
CA TYR A 1 15.52 7.77 -1.59
C TYR A 1 14.80 6.41 -1.49
N SER A 2 15.22 5.38 -2.18
CA SER A 2 14.67 4.02 -2.05
C SER A 2 15.18 3.35 -0.78
N LYS A 3 14.29 2.56 -0.13
CA LYS A 3 14.70 1.66 0.95
C LYS A 3 15.48 0.50 0.39
N GLU A 4 16.37 -0.08 1.19
CA GLU A 4 17.23 -1.18 0.78
C GLU A 4 16.65 -2.53 1.22
N ILE A 5 15.87 -2.53 2.30
CA ILE A 5 15.27 -3.73 2.89
C ILE A 5 13.83 -3.88 2.41
N PRO A 6 13.45 -5.06 1.87
CA PRO A 6 12.05 -5.36 1.54
C PRO A 6 11.15 -5.23 2.76
N GLY A 7 9.97 -4.62 2.59
CA GLY A 7 8.99 -4.41 3.66
C GLY A 7 9.30 -3.28 4.63
N GLU A 8 10.50 -2.66 4.57
CA GLU A 8 10.84 -1.55 5.47
C GLU A 8 9.86 -0.36 5.30
N ARG A 9 9.37 -0.14 4.09
CA ARG A 9 8.34 0.86 3.79
C ARG A 9 7.48 0.41 2.62
N VAL A 10 6.20 0.30 2.86
CA VAL A 10 5.17 0.08 1.84
C VAL A 10 4.35 1.35 1.68
N GLN A 11 4.21 1.83 0.46
CA GLN A 11 3.38 2.99 0.14
C GLN A 11 1.98 2.51 -0.28
N LEU A 12 0.94 3.12 0.29
CA LEU A 12 -0.46 2.86 -0.04
C LEU A 12 -1.11 4.09 -0.63
N ASP A 13 -2.00 3.85 -1.59
CA ASP A 13 -2.86 4.88 -2.16
C ASP A 13 -4.12 4.25 -2.79
N VAL A 14 -5.15 5.07 -2.99
CA VAL A 14 -6.43 4.66 -3.59
C VAL A 14 -6.76 5.56 -4.77
N MET A 15 -7.00 4.96 -5.93
CA MET A 15 -7.51 5.69 -7.08
C MET A 15 -8.89 5.21 -7.49
N LYS A 16 -9.70 6.11 -8.04
CA LYS A 16 -10.98 5.78 -8.63
C LYS A 16 -10.76 5.21 -10.05
N VAL A 17 -11.28 4.02 -10.31
CA VAL A 17 -11.29 3.39 -11.63
C VAL A 17 -12.55 3.80 -12.39
N ARG A 18 -13.72 3.60 -11.77
CA ARG A 18 -15.03 4.09 -12.25
C ARG A 18 -15.95 4.35 -11.06
N ASN A 19 -17.18 4.80 -11.31
CA ASN A 19 -18.17 4.92 -10.21
C ASN A 19 -18.43 3.55 -9.57
N GLY A 20 -18.26 3.48 -8.24
CA GLY A 20 -18.40 2.25 -7.47
C GLY A 20 -17.24 1.25 -7.67
N ALA A 21 -16.08 1.70 -8.16
CA ALA A 21 -14.89 0.86 -8.24
C ALA A 21 -13.63 1.69 -7.93
N TYR A 22 -12.93 1.31 -6.88
CA TYR A 22 -11.75 1.97 -6.36
C TYR A 22 -10.61 0.97 -6.25
N GLN A 23 -9.50 1.25 -6.93
CA GLN A 23 -8.30 0.45 -6.83
C GLN A 23 -7.48 0.92 -5.64
N PHE A 24 -7.26 0.01 -4.71
CA PHE A 24 -6.26 0.12 -3.64
C PHE A 24 -4.94 -0.44 -4.14
N THR A 25 -3.87 0.27 -3.91
CA THR A 25 -2.52 -0.11 -4.33
C THR A 25 -1.58 -0.04 -3.15
N ALA A 26 -0.84 -1.12 -2.91
CA ALA A 26 0.29 -1.17 -1.99
C ALA A 26 1.55 -1.52 -2.78
N ILE A 27 2.62 -0.74 -2.63
CA ILE A 27 3.89 -0.99 -3.32
C ILE A 27 5.06 -0.93 -2.34
N ASP A 28 5.89 -1.97 -2.34
CA ASP A 28 7.13 -1.98 -1.56
C ASP A 28 8.17 -1.04 -2.15
N ASP A 29 8.74 -0.23 -1.28
CA ASP A 29 9.68 0.82 -1.65
C ASP A 29 11.03 0.30 -2.14
N CYS A 30 11.45 -0.87 -1.69
CA CYS A 30 12.70 -1.53 -2.10
C CYS A 30 12.57 -2.24 -3.45
N THR A 31 11.61 -3.14 -3.54
CA THR A 31 11.49 -4.09 -4.65
C THR A 31 10.54 -3.65 -5.75
N ARG A 32 9.64 -2.69 -5.49
CA ARG A 32 8.48 -2.35 -6.33
C ARG A 32 7.46 -3.48 -6.45
N LEU A 33 7.60 -4.56 -5.66
CA LEU A 33 6.55 -5.57 -5.56
C LEU A 33 5.28 -4.90 -5.08
N ARG A 34 4.16 -5.25 -5.68
CA ARG A 34 2.89 -4.60 -5.36
C ARG A 34 1.75 -5.57 -5.21
N THR A 35 0.74 -5.12 -4.46
CA THR A 35 -0.58 -5.72 -4.35
C THR A 35 -1.60 -4.69 -4.79
N ILE A 36 -2.55 -5.08 -5.63
CA ILE A 36 -3.69 -4.25 -6.01
C ILE A 36 -4.99 -5.04 -5.85
N ARG A 37 -6.05 -4.34 -5.40
CA ARG A 37 -7.42 -4.87 -5.31
C ARG A 37 -8.42 -3.79 -5.66
N VAL A 38 -9.55 -4.18 -6.19
CA VAL A 38 -10.65 -3.27 -6.52
C VAL A 38 -11.81 -3.50 -5.56
N TYR A 39 -12.25 -2.41 -4.93
CA TYR A 39 -13.36 -2.39 -3.98
C TYR A 39 -14.48 -1.46 -4.43
N PRO A 40 -15.73 -1.69 -4.00
CA PRO A 40 -16.85 -0.83 -4.37
C PRO A 40 -16.83 0.54 -3.69
N ASN A 41 -16.04 0.71 -2.65
CA ASN A 41 -15.94 1.94 -1.86
C ASN A 41 -14.58 2.08 -1.17
N LYS A 42 -14.36 3.24 -0.51
CA LYS A 42 -13.15 3.56 0.27
C LYS A 42 -13.42 3.59 1.77
N LYS A 43 -14.29 2.71 2.28
CA LYS A 43 -14.59 2.62 3.70
C LYS A 43 -13.50 1.88 4.47
N ALA A 44 -13.51 2.00 5.80
CA ALA A 44 -12.58 1.31 6.70
C ALA A 44 -12.53 -0.21 6.45
N GLU A 45 -13.68 -0.84 6.25
CA GLU A 45 -13.78 -2.27 5.96
C GLU A 45 -12.96 -2.69 4.73
N SER A 46 -13.04 -1.90 3.63
CA SER A 46 -12.25 -2.13 2.42
C SER A 46 -10.75 -1.97 2.69
N THR A 47 -10.36 -0.98 3.50
CA THR A 47 -8.96 -0.73 3.85
C THR A 47 -8.39 -1.84 4.73
N ILE A 48 -9.15 -2.33 5.70
CA ILE A 48 -8.76 -3.44 6.58
C ILE A 48 -8.64 -4.74 5.78
N HIS A 49 -9.64 -5.04 4.94
CA HIS A 49 -9.57 -6.21 4.07
C HIS A 49 -8.33 -6.13 3.16
N PHE A 50 -8.03 -4.94 2.62
CA PHE A 50 -6.85 -4.75 1.78
C PHE A 50 -5.54 -4.93 2.55
N LEU A 51 -5.48 -4.57 3.84
CA LEU A 51 -4.33 -4.87 4.69
C LEU A 51 -4.10 -6.39 4.78
N GLY A 52 -5.14 -7.18 4.99
CA GLY A 52 -5.06 -8.65 4.96
C GLY A 52 -4.49 -9.17 3.64
N GLU A 53 -4.93 -8.59 2.51
CA GLU A 53 -4.40 -8.93 1.18
C GLU A 53 -2.91 -8.60 1.03
N ILE A 54 -2.45 -7.47 1.59
CA ILE A 54 -1.03 -7.10 1.61
C ILE A 54 -0.21 -8.13 2.38
N LEU A 55 -0.66 -8.47 3.59
CA LEU A 55 0.04 -9.42 4.47
C LEU A 55 0.09 -10.84 3.87
N ASN A 56 -0.93 -11.24 3.14
CA ASN A 56 -0.98 -12.53 2.44
C ASN A 56 -0.12 -12.56 1.16
N THR A 57 0.04 -11.42 0.50
CA THR A 57 0.71 -11.35 -0.82
C THR A 57 2.20 -11.09 -0.70
N PHE A 58 2.64 -10.27 0.24
CA PHE A 58 4.05 -9.95 0.38
C PHE A 58 4.82 -11.07 1.09
N PRO A 59 5.89 -11.61 0.48
CA PRO A 59 6.67 -12.69 1.07
C PRO A 59 7.75 -12.18 2.04
N PHE A 60 7.46 -11.10 2.73
CA PHE A 60 8.32 -10.47 3.73
C PHE A 60 7.48 -9.68 4.75
N PRO A 61 7.97 -9.51 5.98
CA PRO A 61 7.29 -8.68 6.97
C PRO A 61 7.19 -7.22 6.53
N VAL A 62 6.00 -6.64 6.69
CA VAL A 62 5.77 -5.21 6.47
C VAL A 62 6.05 -4.47 7.77
N GLN A 63 7.04 -3.58 7.77
CA GLN A 63 7.46 -2.84 8.97
C GLN A 63 6.76 -1.48 9.08
N ARG A 64 6.43 -0.87 7.95
CA ARG A 64 5.86 0.48 7.91
C ARG A 64 4.95 0.65 6.71
N ILE A 65 3.78 1.21 6.96
CA ILE A 65 2.85 1.65 5.92
C ILE A 65 2.87 3.18 5.86
N GLN A 66 3.08 3.70 4.66
CA GLN A 66 3.06 5.12 4.35
C GLN A 66 1.89 5.44 3.42
N THR A 67 1.09 6.43 3.79
CA THR A 67 -0.07 6.89 3.01
C THR A 67 -0.07 8.41 2.89
N ASP A 68 -0.89 8.93 2.02
CA ASP A 68 -1.32 10.32 2.11
C ASP A 68 -2.29 10.52 3.30
N TRP A 69 -2.97 11.69 3.34
CA TRP A 69 -3.95 12.04 4.37
C TRP A 69 -5.38 11.60 4.02
N GLY A 70 -5.54 10.59 3.18
CA GLY A 70 -6.85 10.05 2.83
C GLY A 70 -7.62 9.57 4.07
N THR A 71 -8.90 9.93 4.15
CA THR A 71 -9.76 9.56 5.30
C THR A 71 -9.94 8.05 5.43
N GLU A 72 -9.77 7.32 4.34
CA GLU A 72 -9.78 5.85 4.29
C GLU A 72 -8.70 5.21 5.16
N PHE A 73 -7.56 5.89 5.34
CA PHE A 73 -6.43 5.41 6.14
C PHE A 73 -6.43 5.97 7.57
N PHE A 74 -7.15 7.08 7.80
CA PHE A 74 -7.23 7.74 9.11
C PHE A 74 -8.45 7.29 9.91
N ASN A 75 -8.67 5.99 9.99
CA ASN A 75 -9.68 5.40 10.87
C ASN A 75 -9.02 4.57 11.97
N TYR A 76 -9.72 4.41 13.09
CA TYR A 76 -9.20 3.69 14.26
C TYR A 76 -8.94 2.23 13.97
N ASP A 77 -9.90 1.57 13.32
CA ASP A 77 -9.86 0.13 13.13
C ASP A 77 -8.65 -0.25 12.28
N PHE A 78 -8.40 0.49 11.19
CA PHE A 78 -7.20 0.27 10.37
C PHE A 78 -5.90 0.45 11.15
N GLN A 79 -5.83 1.47 12.01
CA GLN A 79 -4.62 1.72 12.80
C GLN A 79 -4.44 0.72 13.94
N TYR A 80 -5.52 0.19 14.50
CA TYR A 80 -5.45 -0.93 15.44
C TYR A 80 -4.92 -2.19 14.75
N GLU A 81 -5.44 -2.54 13.58
CA GLU A 81 -4.94 -3.67 12.82
C GLU A 81 -3.45 -3.53 12.48
N LEU A 82 -3.00 -2.34 12.09
CA LEU A 82 -1.57 -2.09 11.88
C LEU A 82 -0.74 -2.33 13.14
N HIS A 83 -1.22 -1.85 14.29
CA HIS A 83 -0.55 -2.04 15.58
C HIS A 83 -0.48 -3.51 15.97
N ASP A 84 -1.56 -4.25 15.82
CA ASP A 84 -1.64 -5.68 16.16
C ASP A 84 -0.71 -6.53 15.28
N HIS A 85 -0.44 -6.06 14.06
CA HIS A 85 0.54 -6.66 13.17
C HIS A 85 1.97 -6.07 13.29
N PHE A 86 2.25 -5.26 14.31
CA PHE A 86 3.54 -4.59 14.52
C PHE A 86 3.98 -3.70 13.34
N ILE A 87 3.04 -3.04 12.68
CA ILE A 87 3.27 -2.18 11.53
C ILE A 87 3.13 -0.72 11.93
N LYS A 88 4.15 0.09 11.66
CA LYS A 88 4.12 1.53 11.93
C LYS A 88 3.33 2.27 10.87
N PHE A 89 2.39 3.09 11.30
CA PHE A 89 1.66 3.99 10.42
C PHE A 89 2.42 5.31 10.23
N ARG A 90 2.68 5.67 8.98
CA ARG A 90 3.45 6.88 8.61
C ARG A 90 2.74 7.68 7.53
N PRO A 91 1.82 8.58 7.88
CA PRO A 91 1.30 9.51 6.90
C PRO A 91 2.43 10.44 6.42
N ILE A 92 2.44 10.76 5.13
CA ILE A 92 3.38 11.74 4.58
C ILE A 92 3.10 13.11 5.20
N LYS A 93 4.13 13.97 5.26
CA LYS A 93 3.91 15.35 5.72
C LYS A 93 2.99 16.08 4.74
N PRO A 94 2.07 16.95 5.22
CA PRO A 94 1.28 17.78 4.34
C PRO A 94 2.17 18.55 3.36
N ARG A 95 1.71 18.69 2.12
CA ARG A 95 2.43 19.38 1.02
C ARG A 95 3.76 18.74 0.61
N THR A 96 3.92 17.42 0.82
CA THR A 96 5.09 16.66 0.36
C THR A 96 4.70 15.45 -0.50
N PRO A 97 3.96 15.64 -1.62
CA PRO A 97 3.43 14.55 -2.44
C PRO A 97 4.54 13.65 -2.99
N HIS A 98 5.72 14.20 -3.25
CA HIS A 98 6.88 13.42 -3.74
C HIS A 98 7.26 12.25 -2.82
N LEU A 99 6.83 12.25 -1.56
CA LEU A 99 7.08 11.15 -0.63
C LEU A 99 6.22 9.90 -0.96
N ASN A 100 5.07 10.07 -1.64
CA ASN A 100 4.20 8.96 -2.09
C ASN A 100 4.36 8.65 -3.60
N GLY A 101 5.36 9.24 -4.24
CA GLY A 101 5.56 9.21 -5.69
C GLY A 101 5.72 7.82 -6.32
N LYS A 102 6.06 6.77 -5.55
CA LYS A 102 6.19 5.42 -6.10
C LYS A 102 4.83 4.77 -6.33
N VAL A 103 3.91 4.90 -5.38
CA VAL A 103 2.55 4.39 -5.55
C VAL A 103 1.80 5.22 -6.59
N GLU A 104 1.94 6.54 -6.61
CA GLU A 104 1.36 7.42 -7.63
C GLU A 104 1.86 7.05 -9.03
N ARG A 105 3.18 6.83 -9.19
CA ARG A 105 3.76 6.38 -10.45
C ARG A 105 3.25 5.01 -10.88
N SER A 106 3.06 4.10 -9.92
CA SER A 106 2.48 2.77 -10.17
C SER A 106 1.04 2.91 -10.67
N GLN A 107 0.22 3.73 -10.04
CA GLN A 107 -1.16 3.99 -10.47
C GLN A 107 -1.23 4.69 -11.83
N GLN A 108 -0.29 5.58 -12.14
CA GLN A 108 -0.20 6.17 -13.47
C GLN A 108 0.10 5.11 -14.54
N THR A 109 0.96 4.13 -14.23
CA THR A 109 1.20 2.97 -15.09
C THR A 109 -0.09 2.16 -15.29
N ASP A 110 -0.86 1.91 -14.21
CA ASP A 110 -2.13 1.20 -14.30
C ASP A 110 -3.14 1.92 -15.18
N LYS A 111 -3.23 3.24 -15.08
CA LYS A 111 -4.11 4.03 -15.94
C LYS A 111 -3.72 3.88 -17.41
N THR A 112 -2.44 4.08 -17.74
CA THR A 112 -1.98 4.17 -19.13
C THR A 112 -1.82 2.82 -19.83
N GLU A 113 -1.36 1.79 -19.11
CA GLU A 113 -1.01 0.49 -19.70
C GLU A 113 -2.10 -0.56 -19.48
N PHE A 114 -3.11 -0.28 -18.64
CA PHE A 114 -4.13 -1.26 -18.31
C PHE A 114 -5.55 -0.67 -18.36
N TRP A 115 -5.95 0.24 -17.47
CA TRP A 115 -7.34 0.69 -17.37
C TRP A 115 -7.84 1.43 -18.61
N ASN A 116 -6.99 2.20 -19.28
CA ASN A 116 -7.35 2.90 -20.52
C ASN A 116 -7.59 1.95 -21.71
N LEU A 117 -7.21 0.69 -21.60
CA LEU A 117 -7.42 -0.31 -22.65
C LEU A 117 -8.70 -1.14 -22.44
N ILE A 118 -9.42 -0.89 -21.34
CA ILE A 118 -10.62 -1.64 -20.93
C ILE A 118 -11.84 -0.75 -21.11
N ASP A 119 -12.91 -1.31 -21.65
CA ASP A 119 -14.22 -0.65 -21.66
C ASP A 119 -14.83 -0.66 -20.25
N LEU A 120 -14.55 0.38 -19.48
CA LEU A 120 -15.05 0.54 -18.12
C LEU A 120 -16.57 0.81 -18.05
N SER A 121 -17.28 0.97 -19.18
CA SER A 121 -18.72 1.07 -19.20
C SER A 121 -19.41 -0.31 -19.05
N ASP A 122 -18.71 -1.37 -19.43
CA ASP A 122 -19.18 -2.74 -19.25
C ASP A 122 -19.25 -3.11 -17.77
N LYS A 123 -20.47 -3.38 -17.27
CA LYS A 123 -20.74 -3.73 -15.87
C LYS A 123 -20.59 -5.22 -15.59
N THR A 124 -20.40 -6.05 -16.61
CA THR A 124 -20.21 -7.51 -16.46
C THR A 124 -18.77 -7.85 -16.09
N LEU A 125 -17.82 -6.94 -16.30
CA LEU A 125 -16.41 -7.15 -16.01
C LEU A 125 -16.14 -7.25 -14.49
N ASP A 126 -15.48 -8.33 -14.09
CA ASP A 126 -14.88 -8.42 -12.74
C ASP A 126 -13.55 -7.68 -12.71
N LEU A 127 -13.61 -6.40 -12.33
CA LEU A 127 -12.45 -5.53 -12.29
C LEU A 127 -11.40 -5.99 -11.27
N ASN A 128 -11.82 -6.74 -10.22
CA ASN A 128 -10.87 -7.23 -9.22
C ASN A 128 -10.03 -8.39 -9.77
N VAL A 129 -10.66 -9.33 -10.46
CA VAL A 129 -9.95 -10.44 -11.13
C VAL A 129 -8.97 -9.88 -12.16
N MET A 130 -9.42 -8.97 -13.00
CA MET A 130 -8.56 -8.31 -14.00
C MET A 130 -7.38 -7.56 -13.37
N ALA A 131 -7.61 -6.87 -12.26
CA ALA A 131 -6.54 -6.20 -11.52
C ALA A 131 -5.52 -7.19 -10.94
N MET A 132 -5.98 -8.35 -10.44
CA MET A 132 -5.08 -9.39 -9.94
C MET A 132 -4.21 -9.99 -11.05
N GLU A 133 -4.77 -10.24 -12.24
CA GLU A 133 -4.01 -10.70 -13.41
C GLU A 133 -2.97 -9.66 -13.85
N TRP A 134 -3.36 -8.37 -13.87
CA TRP A 134 -2.44 -7.27 -14.14
C TRP A 134 -1.34 -7.16 -13.10
N GLN A 135 -1.64 -7.36 -11.80
CA GLN A 135 -0.66 -7.44 -10.73
C GLN A 135 0.40 -8.53 -11.00
N GLU A 136 -0.05 -9.72 -11.39
CA GLU A 136 0.85 -10.83 -11.72
C GLU A 136 1.79 -10.48 -12.88
N PHE A 137 1.25 -9.90 -13.95
CA PHE A 137 2.09 -9.42 -15.07
C PHE A 137 3.09 -8.36 -14.60
N TYR A 138 2.64 -7.34 -13.85
CA TYR A 138 3.49 -6.27 -13.33
C TYR A 138 4.62 -6.81 -12.45
N ASN A 139 4.32 -7.72 -11.55
CA ASN A 139 5.28 -8.23 -10.58
C ASN A 139 6.28 -9.22 -11.21
N LYS A 140 5.84 -10.02 -12.17
CA LYS A 140 6.65 -11.15 -12.69
C LYS A 140 7.21 -10.94 -14.08
N LYS A 141 6.56 -10.12 -14.92
CA LYS A 141 6.90 -10.00 -16.35
C LYS A 141 7.30 -8.59 -16.78
N ARG A 142 6.71 -7.55 -16.20
CA ARG A 142 6.97 -6.18 -16.62
C ARG A 142 8.32 -5.69 -16.12
N PRO A 143 9.26 -5.28 -17.01
CA PRO A 143 10.52 -4.69 -16.60
C PRO A 143 10.33 -3.24 -16.11
N HIS A 144 11.15 -2.82 -15.15
CA HIS A 144 11.11 -1.50 -14.55
C HIS A 144 12.44 -0.78 -14.71
N SER A 145 12.41 0.43 -15.28
CA SER A 145 13.62 1.26 -15.45
C SER A 145 14.28 1.58 -14.11
N SER A 146 13.48 1.86 -13.06
CA SER A 146 13.98 2.12 -11.70
C SER A 146 14.62 0.90 -11.02
N LEU A 147 14.51 -0.28 -11.61
CA LEU A 147 15.11 -1.54 -11.17
C LEU A 147 16.18 -2.05 -12.18
N ASN A 148 16.69 -1.16 -13.02
CA ASN A 148 17.66 -1.50 -14.07
C ASN A 148 17.15 -2.62 -15.00
N GLY A 149 15.89 -2.50 -15.42
CA GLY A 149 15.23 -3.46 -16.32
C GLY A 149 14.77 -4.77 -15.66
N LYS A 150 14.99 -4.94 -14.35
CA LYS A 150 14.46 -6.11 -13.62
C LYS A 150 12.96 -5.97 -13.35
N THR A 151 12.27 -7.10 -13.23
CA THR A 151 10.94 -7.15 -12.66
C THR A 151 10.99 -7.00 -11.13
N PRO A 152 9.89 -6.59 -10.45
CA PRO A 152 9.81 -6.59 -9.00
C PRO A 152 10.21 -7.93 -8.36
N MET A 153 9.76 -9.05 -8.94
CA MET A 153 10.09 -10.37 -8.44
C MET A 153 11.58 -10.72 -8.61
N GLN A 154 12.21 -10.30 -9.71
CA GLN A 154 13.66 -10.48 -9.91
C GLN A 154 14.45 -9.61 -8.93
N LYS A 155 14.00 -8.37 -8.68
CA LYS A 155 14.60 -7.51 -7.65
C LYS A 155 14.49 -8.15 -6.27
N LEU A 156 13.32 -8.65 -5.89
CA LEU A 156 13.12 -9.34 -4.61
C LEU A 156 14.09 -10.53 -4.45
N LYS A 157 14.21 -11.36 -5.48
CA LYS A 157 15.16 -12.48 -5.46
C LYS A 157 16.61 -12.02 -5.20
N SER A 158 17.02 -10.89 -5.79
CA SER A 158 18.38 -10.36 -5.63
C SER A 158 18.67 -9.78 -4.24
N VAL A 159 17.65 -9.44 -3.47
CA VAL A 159 17.77 -8.86 -2.11
C VAL A 159 17.13 -9.77 -1.03
N LYS A 160 16.86 -11.04 -1.36
CA LYS A 160 16.21 -11.98 -0.44
C LYS A 160 16.97 -12.14 0.88
N HIS A 161 18.28 -12.07 0.84
CA HIS A 161 19.16 -12.15 2.02
C HIS A 161 19.01 -10.97 2.99
N LEU A 162 18.36 -9.86 2.57
CA LEU A 162 18.08 -8.70 3.40
C LEU A 162 16.68 -8.75 4.02
N VAL A 163 15.85 -9.74 3.67
CA VAL A 163 14.50 -9.87 4.23
C VAL A 163 14.59 -10.23 5.71
N PRO A 164 14.06 -9.39 6.62
CA PRO A 164 14.07 -9.69 8.05
C PRO A 164 13.10 -10.83 8.39
N ILE A 165 13.30 -11.46 9.53
CA ILE A 165 12.30 -12.39 10.09
C ILE A 165 11.27 -11.61 10.93
N GLN A 166 10.06 -12.14 11.04
CA GLN A 166 8.97 -11.46 11.76
C GLN A 166 9.28 -11.18 13.24
N PRO A 167 9.92 -12.08 14.03
CA PRO A 167 10.29 -11.78 15.41
C PRO A 167 11.16 -10.53 15.56
N ASP A 168 12.17 -10.35 14.70
CA ASP A 168 13.06 -9.18 14.75
C ASP A 168 12.30 -7.88 14.43
N VAL A 169 11.32 -7.95 13.51
CA VAL A 169 10.48 -6.81 13.17
C VAL A 169 9.58 -6.42 14.34
N SER A 170 9.00 -7.41 15.03
CA SER A 170 8.13 -7.19 16.18
C SER A 170 8.92 -6.59 17.36
N GLU A 171 10.12 -7.06 17.63
CA GLU A 171 11.01 -6.50 18.65
C GLU A 171 11.36 -5.03 18.35
N LYS A 172 11.84 -4.75 17.14
CA LYS A 172 12.15 -3.39 16.68
C LYS A 172 10.96 -2.45 16.68
N PHE A 173 9.75 -2.95 16.55
CA PHE A 173 8.54 -2.14 16.65
C PHE A 173 8.43 -1.48 18.02
N TRP A 174 8.71 -2.24 19.10
CA TRP A 174 8.65 -1.76 20.49
C TRP A 174 9.87 -0.94 20.90
N GLU A 175 11.06 -1.29 20.43
CA GLU A 175 12.31 -0.59 20.77
C GLU A 175 12.42 0.81 20.14
N SER A 176 11.69 1.08 19.08
CA SER A 176 11.82 2.36 18.42
C SER A 176 11.17 3.48 19.22
N ASN A 177 11.96 4.50 19.56
CA ASN A 177 11.51 5.79 20.11
C ASN A 177 10.65 6.61 19.11
N GLU A 178 10.30 6.04 17.96
CA GLU A 178 9.35 6.67 17.06
C GLU A 178 7.99 6.68 17.75
N GLU A 179 7.45 7.86 18.00
CA GLU A 179 6.08 8.04 18.46
C GLU A 179 5.11 7.29 17.54
N ILE A 180 4.74 6.06 17.95
CA ILE A 180 3.88 5.19 17.13
C ILE A 180 2.51 5.81 16.93
N LEU A 181 2.06 6.66 17.87
CA LEU A 181 0.69 7.19 17.88
C LEU A 181 0.49 8.68 18.25
N PRO A 182 1.42 9.48 18.81
CA PRO A 182 1.02 10.77 19.39
C PRO A 182 0.49 11.80 18.38
N ARG A 183 1.05 11.90 17.19
CA ARG A 183 0.53 12.79 16.13
C ARG A 183 -0.77 12.26 15.53
N ASN A 184 -0.87 10.96 15.35
CA ASN A 184 -2.05 10.28 14.82
C ASN A 184 -3.17 10.25 15.87
N TYR A 185 -2.84 10.05 17.14
CA TYR A 185 -3.82 10.02 18.25
C TYR A 185 -4.53 11.37 18.45
N LYS A 186 -3.81 12.47 18.35
CA LYS A 186 -4.44 13.82 18.39
C LYS A 186 -5.37 14.03 17.20
N TYR A 187 -5.03 13.55 16.03
CA TYR A 187 -5.83 13.66 14.81
C TYR A 187 -7.06 12.74 14.86
N LEU A 188 -6.92 11.53 15.35
CA LEU A 188 -8.01 10.59 15.56
C LEU A 188 -9.02 11.08 16.60
N LYS A 189 -8.56 11.71 17.69
CA LYS A 189 -9.44 12.43 18.63
C LYS A 189 -10.24 13.53 17.94
N PHE A 190 -9.63 14.26 17.03
CA PHE A 190 -10.28 15.33 16.28
C PHE A 190 -11.35 14.81 15.31
N ILE A 191 -11.09 13.72 14.63
CA ILE A 191 -12.05 13.04 13.72
C ILE A 191 -13.23 12.47 14.52
N LYS A 192 -12.99 11.86 15.68
CA LYS A 192 -14.04 11.32 16.56
C LYS A 192 -15.03 12.39 17.04
N HIS A 193 -14.58 13.63 17.23
CA HIS A 193 -15.44 14.75 17.60
C HIS A 193 -16.22 15.34 16.42
N ARG A 194 -15.72 15.18 15.20
CA ARG A 194 -16.41 15.67 13.99
C ARG A 194 -17.54 14.74 13.53
N ASN A 195 -17.44 13.45 13.79
CA ASN A 195 -18.46 12.46 13.41
C ASN A 195 -19.57 12.31 14.47
N LYS A 196 -19.54 13.09 15.57
CA LYS A 196 -20.57 13.14 16.60
C LYS A 196 -21.47 14.39 16.52
N LYS A 197 -21.34 15.20 15.48
CA LYS A 197 -22.24 16.27 15.08
C LYS A 197 -22.88 15.91 13.74
#